data_0eb5191ac419168691006b13133baf7a
#
_entry.id   0eb5191ac419168691006b13133baf7a
#
_cell.length_a   1.000
_cell.length_b   1.000
_cell.length_c   1.000
_cell.angle_alpha   90.00
_cell.angle_beta   90.00
_cell.angle_gamma   90.00
#
_symmetry.space_group_name_H-M   'P 1'
#
loop_
_entity.id
_entity.type
_entity.pdbx_description
1 polymer ?
#
loop_
_entity_poly.entity_id
_entity_poly.type
_entity_poly.pdbx_seq_one_letter_code
_entity_poly.pdbx_strand_id
1 'polypeptide(L)'
;ICLLLVAIAVGILSAPAVQAQSVGNCEAALGEAYLDVNNVRARILNNGNLFWRGSPHVYEVPKGGASNAIFASGIWMGGQVAGQLRLAGSTYGPYEFWAGPLNDDGTAPSDCEPFDHVWKISREDIANYESGGGASPDLADWPTGMGAPTVDANGDSIDLTSQPLASRVDRKINLGAGERPDILGDMMLWWVMNDRGNQHTRTDTPPMGVEVHGSAFAFNTAGAIGNTTFYKYRIQYKGSVPLENTYMGLFSDPDLGNFQDDYVGSDTTLGMGFVYNADSDDEG
;
A
#
# COMPACT_ATOMS: atom_id res chain seq x y z
N ILE A 1 -73.17 24.16 -11.61
CA ILE A 1 -72.09 23.20 -11.92
C ILE A 1 -70.82 23.79 -11.35
N CYS A 2 -70.34 23.25 -10.22
CA CYS A 2 -69.08 23.69 -9.56
C CYS A 2 -67.95 22.72 -10.01
N LEU A 3 -66.99 23.22 -10.77
CA LEU A 3 -65.80 22.44 -11.13
C LEU A 3 -64.78 22.52 -9.99
N LEU A 4 -64.48 21.38 -9.33
CA LEU A 4 -63.38 21.22 -8.42
C LEU A 4 -62.08 20.93 -9.22
N LEU A 5 -61.15 21.88 -9.24
CA LEU A 5 -59.77 21.67 -9.71
C LEU A 5 -58.95 21.00 -8.62
N VAL A 6 -58.59 19.72 -8.79
CA VAL A 6 -57.65 19.03 -7.97
C VAL A 6 -56.25 19.30 -8.48
N ALA A 7 -55.47 20.10 -7.81
CA ALA A 7 -54.06 20.29 -8.09
C ALA A 7 -53.25 19.12 -7.49
N ILE A 8 -52.69 18.24 -8.35
CA ILE A 8 -51.75 17.19 -7.92
C ILE A 8 -50.36 17.85 -7.82
N ALA A 9 -49.90 18.09 -6.62
CA ALA A 9 -48.51 18.48 -6.36
C ALA A 9 -47.61 17.24 -6.53
N VAL A 10 -46.94 17.14 -7.66
CA VAL A 10 -45.85 16.15 -7.83
C VAL A 10 -44.62 16.67 -7.09
N GLY A 11 -44.41 16.15 -5.88
CA GLY A 11 -43.15 16.37 -5.15
C GLY A 11 -42.01 15.72 -5.89
N ILE A 12 -41.14 16.48 -6.51
CA ILE A 12 -39.88 16.01 -7.05
C ILE A 12 -38.98 15.75 -5.81
N LEU A 13 -38.87 14.48 -5.41
CA LEU A 13 -37.83 14.05 -4.51
C LEU A 13 -36.50 14.21 -5.25
N SER A 14 -35.81 15.33 -5.05
CA SER A 14 -34.44 15.47 -5.45
C SER A 14 -33.62 14.48 -4.64
N ALA A 15 -33.13 13.41 -5.27
CA ALA A 15 -32.07 12.59 -4.69
C ALA A 15 -30.91 13.54 -4.31
N PRO A 16 -30.30 13.39 -3.13
CA PRO A 16 -29.12 14.17 -2.79
C PRO A 16 -28.09 13.95 -3.89
N ALA A 17 -27.65 15.03 -4.51
CA ALA A 17 -26.53 14.97 -5.46
C ALA A 17 -25.35 14.42 -4.69
N VAL A 18 -24.92 13.21 -5.04
CA VAL A 18 -23.66 12.68 -4.53
C VAL A 18 -22.57 13.63 -5.06
N GLN A 19 -22.09 14.48 -4.17
CA GLN A 19 -21.01 15.40 -4.52
C GLN A 19 -19.84 14.54 -5.01
N ALA A 20 -19.40 14.79 -6.23
CA ALA A 20 -18.18 14.19 -6.77
C ALA A 20 -17.07 14.49 -5.75
N GLN A 21 -16.56 13.45 -5.12
CA GLN A 21 -15.49 13.62 -4.15
C GLN A 21 -14.29 14.21 -4.89
N SER A 22 -13.82 15.38 -4.47
CA SER A 22 -12.67 16.04 -5.09
C SER A 22 -11.44 15.16 -4.97
N VAL A 23 -10.71 14.98 -6.05
CA VAL A 23 -9.37 14.41 -6.06
C VAL A 23 -8.35 15.51 -5.77
N GLY A 24 -7.16 15.12 -5.32
CA GLY A 24 -6.00 16.01 -5.19
C GLY A 24 -5.34 16.31 -6.54
N ASN A 25 -4.14 16.81 -6.47
CA ASN A 25 -3.27 17.06 -7.62
C ASN A 25 -1.86 16.53 -7.35
N CYS A 26 -1.78 15.33 -6.76
CA CYS A 26 -0.51 14.68 -6.49
C CYS A 26 0.12 14.17 -7.79
N GLU A 27 1.43 14.31 -7.87
CA GLU A 27 2.22 13.65 -8.90
C GLU A 27 2.27 12.14 -8.62
N ALA A 28 2.68 11.36 -9.63
CA ALA A 28 2.86 9.93 -9.48
C ALA A 28 3.91 9.62 -8.39
N ALA A 29 3.59 8.73 -7.48
CA ALA A 29 4.51 8.32 -6.42
C ALA A 29 5.70 7.54 -6.99
N LEU A 30 6.91 7.94 -6.60
CA LEU A 30 8.18 7.41 -7.08
C LEU A 30 9.01 6.76 -5.97
N GLY A 31 8.54 6.82 -4.71
CA GLY A 31 9.20 6.23 -3.56
C GLY A 31 9.43 4.74 -3.74
N GLU A 32 10.67 4.30 -3.54
CA GLU A 32 11.05 2.89 -3.62
C GLU A 32 12.15 2.52 -2.63
N ALA A 33 12.14 1.26 -2.21
CA ALA A 33 13.23 0.63 -1.48
C ALA A 33 13.29 -0.86 -1.78
N TYR A 34 14.36 -1.53 -1.34
CA TYR A 34 14.54 -2.95 -1.56
C TYR A 34 14.45 -3.74 -0.27
N LEU A 35 13.57 -4.73 -0.22
CA LEU A 35 13.54 -5.76 0.81
C LEU A 35 14.54 -6.84 0.40
N ASP A 36 15.67 -6.93 1.11
CA ASP A 36 16.83 -7.70 0.68
C ASP A 36 17.62 -8.34 1.84
N VAL A 37 16.97 -8.56 2.98
CA VAL A 37 17.63 -9.14 4.18
C VAL A 37 17.87 -10.64 4.07
N ASN A 38 17.10 -11.33 3.24
CA ASN A 38 17.19 -12.78 3.03
C ASN A 38 17.68 -13.14 1.61
N ASN A 39 17.32 -14.31 1.10
CA ASN A 39 17.71 -14.76 -0.23
C ASN A 39 16.90 -14.13 -1.38
N VAL A 40 15.93 -13.26 -1.04
CA VAL A 40 15.14 -12.52 -2.01
C VAL A 40 15.59 -11.07 -2.05
N ARG A 41 15.58 -10.45 -3.22
CA ARG A 41 15.65 -8.99 -3.38
C ARG A 41 14.39 -8.53 -4.10
N ALA A 42 13.51 -7.86 -3.38
CA ALA A 42 12.24 -7.38 -3.90
C ALA A 42 12.17 -5.86 -3.89
N ARG A 43 11.82 -5.24 -5.02
CA ARG A 43 11.55 -3.79 -5.10
C ARG A 43 10.18 -3.50 -4.51
N ILE A 44 10.09 -2.60 -3.55
CA ILE A 44 8.86 -2.14 -2.90
C ILE A 44 8.60 -0.72 -3.35
N LEU A 45 7.36 -0.44 -3.75
CA LEU A 45 6.89 0.85 -4.25
C LEU A 45 5.73 1.35 -3.38
N ASN A 46 5.52 2.66 -3.33
CA ASN A 46 4.43 3.29 -2.57
C ASN A 46 3.26 3.78 -3.45
N ASN A 47 3.08 3.17 -4.62
CA ASN A 47 2.06 3.54 -5.62
C ASN A 47 0.99 2.45 -5.84
N GLY A 48 0.89 1.49 -4.93
CA GLY A 48 -0.04 0.35 -5.03
C GLY A 48 0.51 -0.87 -5.76
N ASN A 49 1.60 -0.73 -6.50
CA ASN A 49 2.31 -1.83 -7.15
C ASN A 49 3.59 -2.21 -6.41
N LEU A 50 4.08 -3.41 -6.73
CA LEU A 50 5.32 -3.98 -6.24
C LEU A 50 6.12 -4.52 -7.44
N PHE A 51 7.45 -4.54 -7.32
CA PHE A 51 8.44 -5.15 -8.20
C PHE A 51 8.64 -4.45 -9.54
N TRP A 52 7.58 -3.94 -10.17
CA TRP A 52 7.61 -3.30 -11.47
C TRP A 52 7.48 -1.78 -11.39
N ARG A 53 8.46 -1.07 -11.93
CA ARG A 53 8.40 0.35 -12.29
C ARG A 53 9.26 0.58 -13.53
N GLY A 54 8.80 0.08 -14.67
CA GLY A 54 9.65 0.01 -15.85
C GLY A 54 10.74 -1.06 -15.73
N SER A 55 11.58 -1.18 -16.73
CA SER A 55 12.68 -2.16 -16.74
C SER A 55 13.87 -1.67 -15.91
N PRO A 56 14.53 -2.55 -15.14
CA PRO A 56 14.16 -3.93 -14.88
C PRO A 56 13.08 -4.05 -13.80
N HIS A 57 12.27 -5.11 -13.86
CA HIS A 57 11.49 -5.59 -12.71
C HIS A 57 12.43 -6.23 -11.69
N VAL A 58 12.06 -6.26 -10.40
CA VAL A 58 12.96 -6.78 -9.38
C VAL A 58 12.20 -7.58 -8.32
N TYR A 59 12.17 -8.89 -8.50
CA TYR A 59 11.92 -9.91 -7.48
C TYR A 59 12.91 -11.05 -7.70
N GLU A 60 14.16 -10.81 -7.36
CA GLU A 60 15.28 -11.72 -7.60
C GLU A 60 15.29 -12.87 -6.58
N VAL A 61 15.37 -14.09 -7.04
CA VAL A 61 15.58 -15.31 -6.22
C VAL A 61 16.49 -16.27 -7.00
N PRO A 62 17.70 -16.55 -6.53
CA PRO A 62 18.38 -15.98 -5.35
C PRO A 62 18.79 -14.53 -5.59
N LYS A 63 18.87 -13.77 -4.49
CA LYS A 63 19.35 -12.38 -4.49
C LYS A 63 20.74 -12.26 -5.13
N GLY A 64 20.86 -11.33 -6.08
CA GLY A 64 22.09 -11.12 -6.86
C GLY A 64 22.25 -12.09 -8.03
N GLY A 65 21.28 -12.98 -8.26
CA GLY A 65 21.13 -13.74 -9.49
C GLY A 65 20.53 -12.88 -10.61
N ALA A 66 20.49 -13.42 -11.82
CA ALA A 66 19.83 -12.77 -12.94
C ALA A 66 18.31 -13.12 -13.03
N SER A 67 17.87 -14.12 -12.26
CA SER A 67 16.52 -14.65 -12.34
C SER A 67 15.54 -13.86 -11.46
N ASN A 68 14.43 -13.47 -12.03
CA ASN A 68 13.29 -12.88 -11.34
C ASN A 68 12.12 -13.88 -11.37
N ALA A 69 11.39 -13.99 -10.28
CA ALA A 69 10.28 -14.94 -10.16
C ALA A 69 8.90 -14.27 -10.24
N ILE A 70 8.83 -12.93 -10.13
CA ILE A 70 7.59 -12.18 -10.25
C ILE A 70 7.88 -10.88 -11.01
N PHE A 71 7.14 -10.68 -12.10
CA PHE A 71 7.24 -9.47 -12.92
C PHE A 71 6.62 -8.26 -12.22
N ALA A 72 5.36 -8.40 -11.78
CA ALA A 72 4.64 -7.34 -11.08
C ALA A 72 3.65 -7.92 -10.08
N SER A 73 3.37 -7.14 -9.06
CA SER A 73 2.27 -7.44 -8.12
C SER A 73 1.65 -6.12 -7.64
N GLY A 74 0.48 -6.20 -7.03
CA GLY A 74 -0.18 -5.01 -6.50
C GLY A 74 -1.46 -5.30 -5.77
N ILE A 75 -1.94 -4.28 -5.06
CA ILE A 75 -3.22 -4.31 -4.38
C ILE A 75 -4.31 -3.78 -5.32
N TRP A 76 -5.40 -4.51 -5.43
CA TRP A 76 -6.61 -4.08 -6.10
C TRP A 76 -7.75 -3.95 -5.09
N MET A 77 -8.48 -2.87 -5.19
CA MET A 77 -9.60 -2.61 -4.30
C MET A 77 -10.83 -2.16 -5.10
N GLY A 78 -12.01 -2.56 -4.63
CA GLY A 78 -13.27 -2.13 -5.22
C GLY A 78 -14.39 -2.17 -4.20
N GLY A 79 -15.41 -1.34 -4.43
CA GLY A 79 -16.59 -1.27 -3.57
C GLY A 79 -17.63 -0.33 -4.17
N GLN A 80 -18.66 -0.03 -3.39
CA GLN A 80 -19.73 0.88 -3.78
C GLN A 80 -19.89 2.01 -2.76
N VAL A 81 -19.96 3.24 -3.24
CA VAL A 81 -20.30 4.41 -2.44
C VAL A 81 -21.62 4.98 -2.99
N ALA A 82 -22.67 4.96 -2.18
CA ALA A 82 -24.03 5.34 -2.58
C ALA A 82 -24.50 4.59 -3.84
N GLY A 83 -24.21 3.31 -3.94
CA GLY A 83 -24.55 2.44 -5.07
C GLY A 83 -23.68 2.65 -6.34
N GLN A 84 -22.71 3.54 -6.32
CA GLN A 84 -21.78 3.77 -7.45
C GLN A 84 -20.49 2.98 -7.26
N LEU A 85 -20.07 2.27 -8.31
CA LEU A 85 -18.81 1.52 -8.32
C LEU A 85 -17.61 2.46 -8.14
N ARG A 86 -16.67 2.01 -7.33
CA ARG A 86 -15.38 2.63 -7.05
C ARG A 86 -14.30 1.57 -7.16
N LEU A 87 -13.25 1.85 -7.90
CA LEU A 87 -12.13 0.94 -8.10
C LEU A 87 -10.82 1.69 -7.92
N ALA A 88 -9.82 1.00 -7.42
CA ALA A 88 -8.42 1.42 -7.44
C ALA A 88 -7.53 0.20 -7.67
N GLY A 89 -6.70 0.25 -8.69
CA GLY A 89 -5.77 -0.83 -9.01
C GLY A 89 -5.19 -0.71 -10.40
N SER A 90 -4.01 -1.29 -10.54
CA SER A 90 -3.28 -1.30 -11.81
C SER A 90 -2.52 -2.62 -11.93
N THR A 91 -2.19 -3.01 -13.14
CA THR A 91 -1.21 -4.07 -13.43
C THR A 91 0.20 -3.49 -13.56
N TYR A 92 0.41 -2.62 -14.58
CA TYR A 92 1.73 -2.08 -14.92
C TYR A 92 1.73 -0.54 -15.01
N GLY A 93 0.64 0.12 -14.58
CA GLY A 93 0.39 1.55 -14.67
C GLY A 93 -0.65 1.91 -15.73
N PRO A 94 -1.18 3.13 -15.72
CA PRO A 94 -0.98 4.15 -14.68
C PRO A 94 -1.46 3.68 -13.31
N TYR A 95 -0.81 4.17 -12.26
CA TYR A 95 -1.10 3.78 -10.88
C TYR A 95 -2.22 4.64 -10.30
N GLU A 96 -2.99 4.09 -9.34
CA GLU A 96 -4.16 4.73 -8.74
C GLU A 96 -4.05 4.82 -7.21
N PHE A 97 -2.81 4.75 -6.73
CA PHE A 97 -2.45 5.12 -5.38
C PHE A 97 -1.32 6.16 -5.42
N TRP A 98 -1.43 7.14 -4.55
CA TRP A 98 -0.49 8.26 -4.41
C TRP A 98 0.08 8.29 -3.00
N ALA A 99 1.26 8.87 -2.86
CA ALA A 99 1.95 8.95 -1.59
C ALA A 99 1.17 9.77 -0.55
N GLY A 100 1.26 9.35 0.70
CA GLY A 100 0.78 10.09 1.85
C GLY A 100 -0.56 9.65 2.42
N PRO A 101 -0.84 10.11 3.65
CA PRO A 101 -2.12 9.89 4.32
C PRO A 101 -3.20 10.80 3.74
N LEU A 102 -4.47 10.45 3.96
CA LEU A 102 -5.60 11.36 3.75
C LEU A 102 -5.77 12.29 4.96
N ASN A 103 -6.24 13.50 4.72
CA ASN A 103 -6.69 14.42 5.76
C ASN A 103 -7.84 13.82 6.58
N ASP A 104 -8.15 14.40 7.74
CA ASP A 104 -9.20 13.90 8.62
C ASP A 104 -10.60 13.97 7.99
N ASP A 105 -10.81 14.90 7.06
CA ASP A 105 -12.03 15.01 6.26
C ASP A 105 -12.06 14.07 5.04
N GLY A 106 -11.04 13.23 4.90
CA GLY A 106 -10.88 12.28 3.81
C GLY A 106 -10.43 12.88 2.48
N THR A 107 -10.03 14.14 2.42
CA THR A 107 -9.41 14.73 1.24
C THR A 107 -7.94 14.32 1.12
N ALA A 108 -7.39 14.37 -0.10
CA ALA A 108 -5.96 14.19 -0.30
C ALA A 108 -5.17 15.37 0.29
N PRO A 109 -3.89 15.18 0.69
CA PRO A 109 -3.03 16.29 1.05
C PRO A 109 -2.86 17.25 -0.14
N SER A 110 -2.58 18.51 0.14
CA SER A 110 -2.32 19.53 -0.90
C SER A 110 -1.00 19.31 -1.64
N ASP A 111 -0.08 18.60 -0.99
CA ASP A 111 1.24 18.23 -1.51
C ASP A 111 1.55 16.80 -1.05
N CYS A 112 1.84 15.91 -1.98
CA CYS A 112 2.14 14.51 -1.72
C CYS A 112 3.66 14.21 -1.74
N GLU A 113 4.46 15.13 -2.24
CA GLU A 113 5.91 14.93 -2.39
C GLU A 113 6.61 14.65 -1.05
N PRO A 114 6.29 15.30 0.08
CA PRO A 114 6.92 15.01 1.37
C PRO A 114 6.69 13.58 1.89
N PHE A 115 5.70 12.88 1.34
CA PHE A 115 5.34 11.50 1.72
C PHE A 115 5.84 10.46 0.71
N ASP A 116 6.47 10.90 -0.38
CA ASP A 116 6.91 10.01 -1.45
C ASP A 116 8.18 9.26 -1.07
N HIS A 117 8.05 8.39 -0.07
CA HIS A 117 9.13 7.63 0.52
C HIS A 117 8.68 6.21 0.94
N VAL A 118 9.62 5.26 0.90
CA VAL A 118 9.49 3.93 1.49
C VAL A 118 10.57 3.81 2.56
N TRP A 119 10.19 3.88 3.83
CA TRP A 119 11.13 3.77 4.96
C TRP A 119 11.59 2.33 5.13
N LYS A 120 12.89 2.14 5.26
CA LYS A 120 13.52 0.82 5.40
C LYS A 120 14.30 0.73 6.70
N ILE A 121 13.93 -0.19 7.58
CA ILE A 121 14.56 -0.44 8.88
C ILE A 121 14.91 -1.92 9.03
N SER A 122 16.09 -2.18 9.52
CA SER A 122 16.53 -3.52 9.96
C SER A 122 16.72 -3.59 11.47
N ARG A 123 16.71 -4.80 12.02
CA ARG A 123 17.12 -5.02 13.44
C ARG A 123 18.55 -4.59 13.69
N GLU A 124 19.41 -4.67 12.66
CA GLU A 124 20.80 -4.22 12.76
C GLU A 124 20.88 -2.69 12.90
N ASP A 125 20.05 -1.91 12.19
CA ASP A 125 19.97 -0.44 12.34
C ASP A 125 19.61 -0.06 13.78
N ILE A 126 18.60 -0.74 14.34
CA ILE A 126 18.15 -0.52 15.72
C ILE A 126 19.25 -0.89 16.71
N ALA A 127 19.86 -2.06 16.58
CA ALA A 127 20.92 -2.55 17.47
C ALA A 127 22.18 -1.66 17.38
N ASN A 128 22.54 -1.17 16.19
CA ASN A 128 23.64 -0.24 16.01
C ASN A 128 23.38 1.07 16.78
N TYR A 129 22.19 1.63 16.66
CA TYR A 129 21.83 2.82 17.43
C TYR A 129 21.86 2.58 18.94
N GLU A 130 21.29 1.49 19.42
CA GLU A 130 21.25 1.13 20.85
C GLU A 130 22.63 0.89 21.44
N SER A 131 23.60 0.45 20.64
CA SER A 131 25.00 0.27 21.06
C SER A 131 25.83 1.57 21.02
N GLY A 132 25.21 2.70 20.72
CA GLY A 132 25.86 4.00 20.68
C GLY A 132 26.36 4.42 19.30
N GLY A 133 25.98 3.70 18.24
CA GLY A 133 26.14 4.14 16.85
C GLY A 133 25.18 5.25 16.48
N GLY A 134 25.36 5.81 15.28
CA GLY A 134 24.42 6.79 14.72
C GLY A 134 23.12 6.12 14.23
N ALA A 135 22.01 6.84 14.29
CA ALA A 135 20.78 6.41 13.63
C ALA A 135 20.96 6.46 12.10
N SER A 136 20.46 5.43 11.40
CA SER A 136 20.33 5.50 9.94
C SER A 136 19.33 6.60 9.54
N PRO A 137 19.38 7.13 8.31
CA PRO A 137 18.45 8.18 7.89
C PRO A 137 16.98 7.80 8.11
N ASP A 138 16.57 6.61 7.70
CA ASP A 138 15.20 6.12 7.85
C ASP A 138 14.82 5.87 9.32
N LEU A 139 15.77 5.46 10.17
CA LEU A 139 15.54 5.34 11.60
C LEU A 139 15.30 6.71 12.25
N ALA A 140 16.10 7.71 11.91
CA ALA A 140 15.94 9.07 12.43
C ALA A 140 14.65 9.75 11.93
N ASP A 141 14.24 9.39 10.72
CA ASP A 141 13.05 9.94 10.03
C ASP A 141 11.80 9.07 10.18
N TRP A 142 11.82 8.01 10.99
CA TRP A 142 10.71 7.07 11.11
C TRP A 142 9.40 7.78 11.46
N PRO A 143 8.33 7.65 10.61
CA PRO A 143 7.19 8.56 10.63
C PRO A 143 6.09 8.09 11.59
N THR A 144 6.39 8.07 12.88
CA THR A 144 5.45 7.68 13.96
C THR A 144 4.12 8.43 13.84
N GLY A 145 4.17 9.72 13.52
CA GLY A 145 2.97 10.54 13.39
C GLY A 145 2.07 10.16 12.23
N MET A 146 2.60 9.56 11.18
CA MET A 146 1.80 9.02 10.07
C MET A 146 1.25 7.63 10.34
N GLY A 147 1.60 7.01 11.48
CA GLY A 147 1.10 5.69 11.89
C GLY A 147 2.07 4.55 11.57
N ALA A 148 3.35 4.85 11.33
CA ALA A 148 4.38 3.83 11.28
C ALA A 148 4.48 3.11 12.63
N PRO A 149 4.54 1.77 12.67
CA PRO A 149 4.57 1.02 13.90
C PRO A 149 5.74 1.45 14.81
N THR A 150 5.41 1.90 16.00
CA THR A 150 6.39 2.43 16.97
C THR A 150 6.01 1.97 18.36
N VAL A 151 7.00 1.64 19.20
CA VAL A 151 6.83 1.39 20.63
C VAL A 151 7.60 2.43 21.45
N ASP A 152 7.13 2.67 22.67
CA ASP A 152 7.83 3.50 23.65
C ASP A 152 8.97 2.73 24.37
N ALA A 153 9.61 3.38 25.33
CA ALA A 153 10.70 2.78 26.12
C ALA A 153 10.26 1.54 26.94
N ASN A 154 8.97 1.36 27.19
CA ASN A 154 8.42 0.20 27.92
C ASN A 154 8.01 -0.93 26.98
N GLY A 155 8.00 -0.68 25.66
CA GLY A 155 7.50 -1.60 24.65
C GLY A 155 6.01 -1.45 24.36
N ASP A 156 5.36 -0.41 24.88
CA ASP A 156 3.95 -0.13 24.60
C ASP A 156 3.79 0.55 23.24
N SER A 157 2.77 0.13 22.47
CA SER A 157 2.51 0.69 21.14
C SER A 157 2.12 2.16 21.21
N ILE A 158 2.72 2.97 20.36
CA ILE A 158 2.37 4.37 20.14
C ILE A 158 1.44 4.48 18.95
N ASP A 159 0.14 4.63 19.19
CA ASP A 159 -0.86 4.90 18.16
C ASP A 159 -1.40 6.33 18.29
N LEU A 160 -1.03 7.18 17.35
CA LEU A 160 -1.45 8.58 17.27
C LEU A 160 -2.62 8.79 16.28
N THR A 161 -3.12 7.73 15.66
CA THR A 161 -4.11 7.84 14.56
C THR A 161 -5.46 8.40 15.01
N SER A 162 -5.75 8.42 16.32
CA SER A 162 -6.93 9.07 16.91
C SER A 162 -6.79 10.59 17.03
N GLN A 163 -5.59 11.15 16.88
CA GLN A 163 -5.34 12.59 16.89
C GLN A 163 -5.51 13.18 15.49
N PRO A 164 -5.89 14.47 15.37
CA PRO A 164 -5.95 15.14 14.07
C PRO A 164 -4.63 15.04 13.30
N LEU A 165 -4.69 14.72 12.01
CA LEU A 165 -3.51 14.54 11.16
C LEU A 165 -2.56 15.76 11.23
N ALA A 166 -3.10 16.96 11.13
CA ALA A 166 -2.33 18.20 11.16
C ALA A 166 -1.48 18.39 12.44
N SER A 167 -1.85 17.72 13.55
CA SER A 167 -1.09 17.80 14.81
C SER A 167 0.01 16.74 14.95
N ARG A 168 0.03 15.74 14.07
CA ARG A 168 0.91 14.58 14.20
C ARG A 168 1.71 14.23 12.94
N VAL A 169 1.32 14.72 11.78
CA VAL A 169 1.89 14.29 10.49
C VAL A 169 3.41 14.45 10.43
N ASP A 170 3.95 15.50 11.00
CA ASP A 170 5.40 15.80 11.03
C ASP A 170 6.13 15.12 12.19
N ARG A 171 5.42 14.36 13.06
CA ARG A 171 6.06 13.74 14.21
C ARG A 171 6.89 12.53 13.77
N LYS A 172 8.18 12.65 13.92
CA LYS A 172 9.17 11.58 13.79
C LYS A 172 9.30 10.82 15.11
N ILE A 173 9.93 9.66 15.03
CA ILE A 173 10.30 8.89 16.21
C ILE A 173 11.17 9.71 17.18
N ASN A 174 10.96 9.56 18.48
CA ASN A 174 11.79 10.16 19.51
C ASN A 174 12.75 9.14 20.12
N LEU A 175 13.82 8.85 19.39
CA LEU A 175 14.86 7.91 19.82
C LEU A 175 15.47 8.28 21.19
N GLY A 176 15.60 9.59 21.47
CA GLY A 176 16.13 10.09 22.75
C GLY A 176 15.21 9.80 23.94
N ALA A 177 13.92 9.62 23.71
CA ALA A 177 12.95 9.17 24.73
C ALA A 177 12.85 7.63 24.82
N GLY A 178 13.64 6.89 24.07
CA GLY A 178 13.64 5.43 24.05
C GLY A 178 12.59 4.81 23.12
N GLU A 179 11.96 5.62 22.25
CA GLU A 179 11.06 5.07 21.22
C GLU A 179 11.85 4.24 20.20
N ARG A 180 11.22 3.21 19.66
CA ARG A 180 11.79 2.33 18.61
C ARG A 180 10.75 1.98 17.57
N PRO A 181 11.16 1.76 16.29
CA PRO A 181 10.28 1.11 15.32
C PRO A 181 9.86 -0.30 15.79
N ASP A 182 8.58 -0.60 15.72
CA ASP A 182 8.05 -1.95 15.97
C ASP A 182 8.06 -2.75 14.66
N ILE A 183 9.21 -3.32 14.32
CA ILE A 183 9.40 -4.02 13.05
C ILE A 183 9.03 -5.50 13.11
N LEU A 184 8.40 -5.95 12.05
CA LEU A 184 8.18 -7.35 11.75
C LEU A 184 9.41 -7.92 11.02
N GLY A 185 9.79 -9.17 11.35
CA GLY A 185 10.97 -9.81 10.75
C GLY A 185 12.31 -9.19 11.19
N ASP A 186 13.34 -9.39 10.38
CA ASP A 186 14.68 -8.83 10.58
C ASP A 186 14.90 -7.55 9.79
N MET A 187 14.06 -7.30 8.79
CA MET A 187 13.94 -6.06 8.04
C MET A 187 12.49 -5.80 7.71
N MET A 188 12.07 -4.55 7.85
CA MET A 188 10.74 -4.08 7.46
C MET A 188 10.85 -2.79 6.65
N LEU A 189 10.08 -2.74 5.58
CA LEU A 189 9.81 -1.54 4.82
C LEU A 189 8.40 -1.08 5.13
N TRP A 190 8.20 0.23 5.31
CA TRP A 190 6.90 0.80 5.59
C TRP A 190 6.61 2.00 4.68
N TRP A 191 5.36 2.15 4.27
CA TRP A 191 4.89 3.29 3.49
C TRP A 191 3.41 3.58 3.76
N VAL A 192 2.97 4.78 3.40
CA VAL A 192 1.57 5.18 3.40
C VAL A 192 1.19 5.72 2.04
N MET A 193 0.00 5.34 1.57
CA MET A 193 -0.55 5.76 0.29
C MET A 193 -2.07 5.92 0.38
N ASN A 194 -2.66 6.61 -0.59
CA ASN A 194 -4.10 6.83 -0.68
C ASN A 194 -4.58 6.76 -2.13
N ASP A 195 -5.89 6.53 -2.32
CA ASP A 195 -6.51 6.46 -3.64
C ASP A 195 -7.16 7.78 -4.11
N ARG A 196 -6.88 8.92 -3.44
CA ARG A 196 -7.48 10.22 -3.76
C ARG A 196 -6.49 11.28 -4.23
N GLY A 197 -5.23 10.92 -4.35
CA GLY A 197 -4.18 11.87 -4.72
C GLY A 197 -4.39 12.52 -6.08
N ASN A 198 -4.98 11.81 -7.04
CA ASN A 198 -5.33 12.35 -8.35
C ASN A 198 -6.46 11.53 -9.00
N GLN A 199 -6.78 11.81 -10.27
CA GLN A 199 -7.80 11.12 -11.02
C GLN A 199 -7.38 9.68 -11.36
N HIS A 200 -8.32 8.73 -11.20
CA HIS A 200 -8.15 7.36 -11.63
C HIS A 200 -8.28 7.26 -13.15
N THR A 201 -7.16 7.07 -13.82
CA THR A 201 -7.11 7.01 -15.28
C THR A 201 -7.09 5.58 -15.84
N ARG A 202 -6.87 4.59 -14.97
CA ARG A 202 -6.87 3.18 -15.33
C ARG A 202 -8.25 2.56 -15.21
N THR A 203 -8.93 2.81 -14.10
CA THR A 203 -10.28 2.27 -13.83
C THR A 203 -11.40 3.20 -14.26
N ASP A 204 -11.09 4.46 -14.52
CA ASP A 204 -12.04 5.53 -14.89
C ASP A 204 -13.21 5.64 -13.89
N THR A 205 -12.94 5.39 -12.62
CA THR A 205 -13.91 5.53 -11.53
C THR A 205 -13.48 6.60 -10.54
N PRO A 206 -14.42 7.25 -9.85
CA PRO A 206 -14.06 8.11 -8.75
C PRO A 206 -13.41 7.32 -7.61
N PRO A 207 -12.55 7.94 -6.77
CA PRO A 207 -11.88 7.26 -5.67
C PRO A 207 -12.83 6.76 -4.60
N MET A 208 -12.41 5.75 -3.87
CA MET A 208 -13.12 5.26 -2.67
C MET A 208 -12.94 6.19 -1.48
N GLY A 209 -11.77 6.75 -1.29
CA GLY A 209 -11.36 7.49 -0.10
C GLY A 209 -10.69 6.59 0.93
N VAL A 210 -9.78 5.76 0.48
CA VAL A 210 -9.01 4.85 1.33
C VAL A 210 -7.58 5.33 1.50
N GLU A 211 -7.09 5.17 2.72
CA GLU A 211 -5.69 5.29 3.09
C GLU A 211 -5.16 3.89 3.39
N VAL A 212 -3.98 3.57 2.88
CA VAL A 212 -3.37 2.26 3.00
C VAL A 212 -1.97 2.40 3.58
N HIS A 213 -1.74 1.75 4.73
CA HIS A 213 -0.42 1.59 5.31
C HIS A 213 0.12 0.23 4.92
N GLY A 214 1.19 0.22 4.13
CA GLY A 214 1.86 -1.00 3.72
C GLY A 214 3.08 -1.31 4.58
N SER A 215 3.29 -2.60 4.84
CA SER A 215 4.52 -3.11 5.42
C SER A 215 4.97 -4.32 4.62
N ALA A 216 6.21 -4.32 4.18
CA ALA A 216 6.87 -5.49 3.58
C ALA A 216 8.01 -5.92 4.51
N PHE A 217 8.11 -7.21 4.83
CA PHE A 217 9.13 -7.68 5.76
C PHE A 217 9.63 -9.08 5.41
N ALA A 218 10.80 -9.42 5.92
CA ALA A 218 11.42 -10.71 5.70
C ALA A 218 12.30 -11.12 6.89
N PHE A 219 12.63 -12.40 6.94
CA PHE A 219 13.46 -13.01 7.98
C PHE A 219 14.78 -13.47 7.39
N ASN A 220 15.89 -13.09 8.04
CA ASN A 220 17.24 -13.54 7.69
C ASN A 220 17.46 -14.95 8.24
N THR A 221 16.93 -15.94 7.54
CA THR A 221 17.03 -17.34 7.96
C THR A 221 17.19 -18.25 6.74
N ALA A 222 17.53 -19.51 6.98
CA ALA A 222 17.64 -20.52 5.93
C ALA A 222 16.30 -21.20 5.61
N GLY A 223 16.27 -21.94 4.49
CA GLY A 223 15.11 -22.72 4.09
C GLY A 223 14.00 -21.89 3.46
N ALA A 224 12.77 -22.40 3.47
CA ALA A 224 11.63 -21.77 2.78
C ALA A 224 11.35 -20.34 3.24
N ILE A 225 11.45 -20.08 4.54
CA ILE A 225 11.22 -18.73 5.09
C ILE A 225 12.29 -17.75 4.60
N GLY A 226 13.53 -18.19 4.42
CA GLY A 226 14.61 -17.39 3.84
C GLY A 226 14.43 -17.05 2.36
N ASN A 227 13.47 -17.69 1.70
CA ASN A 227 13.05 -17.43 0.32
C ASN A 227 11.65 -16.79 0.25
N THR A 228 11.14 -16.26 1.36
CA THR A 228 9.79 -15.73 1.47
C THR A 228 9.82 -14.25 1.84
N THR A 229 8.95 -13.47 1.22
CA THR A 229 8.63 -12.10 1.61
C THR A 229 7.19 -12.01 2.08
N PHE A 230 6.94 -11.15 3.06
CA PHE A 230 5.65 -10.99 3.69
C PHE A 230 5.14 -9.57 3.50
N TYR A 231 3.82 -9.42 3.31
CA TYR A 231 3.17 -8.14 3.10
C TYR A 231 1.98 -8.00 4.03
N LYS A 232 1.86 -6.85 4.69
CA LYS A 232 0.75 -6.50 5.55
C LYS A 232 0.20 -5.15 5.12
N TYR A 233 -1.11 -5.09 4.86
CA TYR A 233 -1.81 -3.86 4.55
C TYR A 233 -2.82 -3.54 5.65
N ARG A 234 -2.75 -2.32 6.19
CA ARG A 234 -3.76 -1.73 7.07
C ARG A 234 -4.52 -0.69 6.24
N ILE A 235 -5.81 -0.95 6.02
CA ILE A 235 -6.65 -0.10 5.18
C ILE A 235 -7.57 0.69 6.09
N GLN A 236 -7.64 2.00 5.87
CA GLN A 236 -8.52 2.93 6.58
C GLN A 236 -9.43 3.61 5.58
N TYR A 237 -10.74 3.45 5.75
CA TYR A 237 -11.73 4.19 4.98
C TYR A 237 -11.97 5.55 5.66
N LYS A 238 -11.82 6.64 4.91
CA LYS A 238 -12.02 8.02 5.39
C LYS A 238 -13.14 8.75 4.65
N GLY A 239 -14.02 8.02 3.97
CA GLY A 239 -15.20 8.60 3.33
C GLY A 239 -16.31 8.86 4.33
N SER A 240 -17.18 9.86 4.04
CA SER A 240 -18.35 10.23 4.87
C SER A 240 -19.60 9.38 4.58
N VAL A 241 -19.61 8.65 3.46
CA VAL A 241 -20.71 7.75 3.06
C VAL A 241 -20.19 6.31 3.14
N PRO A 242 -20.96 5.35 3.65
CA PRO A 242 -20.48 3.95 3.76
C PRO A 242 -19.93 3.40 2.46
N LEU A 243 -18.81 2.68 2.56
CA LEU A 243 -18.27 1.86 1.49
C LEU A 243 -18.85 0.46 1.63
N GLU A 244 -19.65 0.06 0.66
CA GLU A 244 -20.40 -1.20 0.66
C GLU A 244 -19.85 -2.19 -0.36
N ASN A 245 -20.14 -3.48 -0.17
CA ASN A 245 -19.71 -4.56 -1.08
C ASN A 245 -18.23 -4.45 -1.45
N THR A 246 -17.40 -4.27 -0.44
CA THR A 246 -15.96 -4.04 -0.61
C THR A 246 -15.21 -5.33 -0.83
N TYR A 247 -14.37 -5.34 -1.85
CA TYR A 247 -13.47 -6.43 -2.18
C TYR A 247 -12.04 -5.92 -2.24
N MET A 248 -11.11 -6.75 -1.80
CA MET A 248 -9.68 -6.56 -1.95
C MET A 248 -9.10 -7.79 -2.63
N GLY A 249 -8.30 -7.57 -3.65
CA GLY A 249 -7.54 -8.59 -4.36
C GLY A 249 -6.05 -8.26 -4.35
N LEU A 250 -5.24 -9.30 -4.49
CA LEU A 250 -3.83 -9.18 -4.79
C LEU A 250 -3.62 -9.64 -6.23
N PHE A 251 -3.19 -8.73 -7.07
CA PHE A 251 -2.69 -9.04 -8.40
C PHE A 251 -1.27 -9.56 -8.26
N SER A 252 -0.94 -10.62 -8.97
CA SER A 252 0.44 -11.10 -9.11
C SER A 252 0.61 -11.63 -10.51
N ASP A 253 1.70 -11.25 -11.13
CA ASP A 253 2.17 -11.68 -12.43
C ASP A 253 3.51 -12.39 -12.23
N PRO A 254 3.48 -13.67 -11.84
CA PRO A 254 4.70 -14.46 -11.74
C PRO A 254 5.26 -14.72 -13.13
N ASP A 255 6.58 -14.79 -13.21
CA ASP A 255 7.33 -14.93 -14.46
C ASP A 255 8.60 -15.70 -14.12
N LEU A 256 8.61 -17.02 -14.45
CA LEU A 256 9.73 -17.90 -14.19
C LEU A 256 10.55 -18.06 -15.48
N GLY A 257 11.71 -17.37 -15.56
CA GLY A 257 12.57 -17.44 -16.74
C GLY A 257 11.83 -17.02 -18.02
N ASN A 258 11.40 -17.97 -18.81
CA ASN A 258 10.61 -17.74 -20.03
C ASN A 258 9.10 -17.75 -19.74
N PHE A 259 8.46 -16.60 -19.65
CA PHE A 259 7.03 -16.45 -19.36
C PHE A 259 6.08 -17.20 -20.33
N GLN A 260 6.57 -17.67 -21.50
CA GLN A 260 5.73 -18.30 -22.52
C GLN A 260 5.42 -19.78 -22.23
N ASP A 261 6.18 -20.40 -21.36
CA ASP A 261 5.99 -21.80 -20.95
C ASP A 261 5.55 -21.94 -19.49
N ASP A 262 5.25 -20.81 -18.84
CA ASP A 262 4.69 -20.79 -17.49
C ASP A 262 3.23 -21.23 -17.44
N TYR A 263 2.92 -22.11 -16.46
CA TYR A 263 1.56 -22.44 -16.06
C TYR A 263 1.24 -21.95 -14.67
N VAL A 264 0.01 -21.49 -14.49
CA VAL A 264 -0.51 -21.06 -13.19
C VAL A 264 -1.53 -22.06 -12.66
N GLY A 265 -1.53 -22.24 -11.36
CA GLY A 265 -2.51 -23.06 -10.66
C GLY A 265 -2.98 -22.39 -9.37
N SER A 266 -4.01 -22.99 -8.77
CA SER A 266 -4.52 -22.54 -7.47
C SER A 266 -4.90 -23.71 -6.59
N ASP A 267 -4.64 -23.58 -5.29
CA ASP A 267 -5.18 -24.44 -4.25
C ASP A 267 -6.16 -23.63 -3.41
N THR A 268 -7.44 -23.83 -3.63
CA THR A 268 -8.51 -23.09 -2.93
C THR A 268 -8.62 -23.48 -1.46
N THR A 269 -8.11 -24.65 -1.06
CA THR A 269 -8.11 -25.09 0.34
C THR A 269 -7.08 -24.32 1.15
N LEU A 270 -5.94 -24.02 0.53
CA LEU A 270 -4.86 -23.25 1.13
C LEU A 270 -4.96 -21.73 0.84
N GLY A 271 -5.87 -21.32 -0.04
CA GLY A 271 -5.96 -19.93 -0.52
C GLY A 271 -4.68 -19.50 -1.25
N MET A 272 -4.10 -20.40 -2.04
CA MET A 272 -2.78 -20.22 -2.65
C MET A 272 -2.87 -20.25 -4.17
N GLY A 273 -2.19 -19.30 -4.84
CA GLY A 273 -1.81 -19.39 -6.24
C GLY A 273 -0.37 -19.87 -6.35
N PHE A 274 -0.04 -20.55 -7.43
CA PHE A 274 1.33 -21.00 -7.73
C PHE A 274 1.60 -20.97 -9.23
N VAL A 275 2.88 -20.88 -9.59
CA VAL A 275 3.38 -20.93 -10.96
C VAL A 275 4.40 -22.05 -11.06
N TYR A 276 4.52 -22.65 -12.24
CA TYR A 276 5.48 -23.69 -12.54
C TYR A 276 5.74 -23.77 -14.05
N ASN A 277 6.93 -24.19 -14.45
CA ASN A 277 7.27 -24.42 -15.84
C ASN A 277 6.49 -25.58 -16.43
N ALA A 278 6.17 -25.48 -17.71
CA ALA A 278 5.47 -26.52 -18.47
C ALA A 278 6.31 -27.79 -18.64
N ASP A 279 7.62 -27.65 -18.72
CA ASP A 279 8.57 -28.76 -18.90
C ASP A 279 9.74 -28.69 -17.90
N SER A 280 10.83 -29.39 -18.19
CA SER A 280 11.99 -29.48 -17.28
C SER A 280 13.12 -28.53 -17.62
N ASP A 281 12.96 -27.69 -18.62
CA ASP A 281 13.97 -26.73 -19.10
C ASP A 281 13.36 -25.33 -19.13
N ASP A 282 13.90 -24.44 -18.29
CA ASP A 282 13.49 -23.05 -18.21
C ASP A 282 14.47 -22.22 -19.03
N GLU A 283 14.09 -21.87 -20.23
CA GLU A 283 14.89 -21.08 -21.18
C GLU A 283 14.78 -19.58 -20.82
N GLY A 284 15.56 -19.10 -19.88
CA GLY A 284 15.58 -17.73 -19.40
C GLY A 284 16.70 -16.86 -19.94
#